data_8ea45589a2911c63fdf39c32a0a66f78
#
_entry.id   8ea45589a2911c63fdf39c32a0a66f78
#
_cell.length_a   1.000
_cell.length_b   1.000
_cell.length_c   1.000
_cell.angle_alpha   90.00
_cell.angle_beta   90.00
_cell.angle_gamma   90.00
#
_symmetry.space_group_name_H-M   'P 1'
#
loop_
_entity.id
_entity.type
_entity.pdbx_description
1 polymer ?
#
loop_
_entity_poly.entity_id
_entity_poly.type
_entity_poly.pdbx_seq_one_letter_code
_entity_poly.pdbx_strand_id
1 'polypeptide(L)'
;WMKKHPLTDEYSRFGSFDMLAENNREQLKGLIAEIAGQENEKGTVAQKIADIYNLAMDSAKLNTEGIEPIKADLERIASVKDKAEIGPLMAELSHIGIRPYFTFFVDADIMDSKSNLFQLYQGGISLGEKEYYLDTDEATTDIRNKYKEHIVKMFRLAGFDESAARKNMEAVLEIETRIAKASFSAVEQRNPAANYHKMTLDELKKSVPGIDWDAFLSGVGVKGVTELSVSQVEPIKEVEKIINTIPVEKQVAYMQWKLINRAASYLSDEFVAQNFDFYGKTLSGRKENQPRWKR
;
A
#
# COMPACT_ATOMS: atom_id res chain seq x y z
N TRP A 1 2.32 21.85 28.80
CA TRP A 1 1.90 21.72 27.42
C TRP A 1 0.71 20.75 27.31
N MET A 2 0.80 19.52 27.83
CA MET A 2 -0.24 18.49 27.75
C MET A 2 -1.61 18.94 28.31
N LYS A 3 -1.64 19.77 29.38
CA LYS A 3 -2.90 20.31 29.91
C LYS A 3 -3.59 21.29 28.94
N LYS A 4 -2.79 22.00 28.10
CA LYS A 4 -3.33 22.96 27.11
C LYS A 4 -3.68 22.29 25.78
N HIS A 5 -3.11 21.11 25.51
CA HIS A 5 -3.28 20.35 24.26
C HIS A 5 -3.65 18.89 24.62
N PRO A 6 -4.86 18.63 25.06
CA PRO A 6 -5.30 17.28 25.41
C PRO A 6 -5.33 16.39 24.16
N LEU A 7 -5.02 15.11 24.34
CA LEU A 7 -5.17 14.11 23.30
C LEU A 7 -6.66 13.94 22.97
N THR A 8 -7.02 14.17 21.72
CA THR A 8 -8.38 13.91 21.23
C THR A 8 -8.52 12.48 20.74
N ASP A 9 -9.75 11.98 20.60
CA ASP A 9 -10.06 10.61 20.21
C ASP A 9 -9.65 10.28 18.76
N GLU A 10 -9.40 11.30 17.93
CA GLU A 10 -8.88 11.15 16.56
C GLU A 10 -7.38 10.76 16.51
N TYR A 11 -6.65 10.89 17.62
CA TYR A 11 -5.21 10.67 17.69
C TYR A 11 -4.85 9.61 18.73
N SER A 12 -3.88 8.76 18.43
CA SER A 12 -3.23 7.89 19.41
C SER A 12 -2.03 8.55 20.11
N ARG A 13 -1.49 9.60 19.51
CA ARG A 13 -0.42 10.47 20.04
C ARG A 13 -0.62 11.89 19.51
N PHE A 14 -0.16 12.89 20.25
CA PHE A 14 -0.24 14.29 19.82
C PHE A 14 0.95 15.09 20.34
N GLY A 15 1.66 15.74 19.46
CA GLY A 15 2.84 16.55 19.74
C GLY A 15 2.82 17.88 19.00
N SER A 16 3.91 18.66 19.09
CA SER A 16 4.02 19.96 18.42
C SER A 16 3.93 19.85 16.90
N PHE A 17 4.46 18.79 16.31
CA PHE A 17 4.34 18.54 14.87
C PHE A 17 2.91 18.20 14.45
N ASP A 18 2.18 17.44 15.27
CA ASP A 18 0.76 17.15 14.99
C ASP A 18 -0.07 18.43 15.06
N MET A 19 0.21 19.32 16.03
CA MET A 19 -0.43 20.65 16.12
C MET A 19 -0.13 21.52 14.89
N LEU A 20 1.10 21.54 14.41
CA LEU A 20 1.46 22.25 13.18
C LEU A 20 0.74 21.66 11.96
N ALA A 21 0.67 20.33 11.86
CA ALA A 21 -0.05 19.64 10.80
C ALA A 21 -1.55 19.98 10.82
N GLU A 22 -2.17 20.05 12.02
CA GLU A 22 -3.58 20.46 12.16
C GLU A 22 -3.82 21.90 11.68
N ASN A 23 -2.96 22.82 12.11
CA ASN A 23 -3.05 24.21 11.67
C ASN A 23 -2.93 24.34 10.13
N ASN A 24 -2.01 23.58 9.53
CA ASN A 24 -1.84 23.56 8.08
C ASN A 24 -3.06 22.97 7.37
N ARG A 25 -3.65 21.89 7.92
CA ARG A 25 -4.87 21.27 7.36
C ARG A 25 -6.05 22.23 7.40
N GLU A 26 -6.25 22.97 8.48
CA GLU A 26 -7.32 23.97 8.56
C GLU A 26 -7.12 25.13 7.55
N GLN A 27 -5.90 25.59 7.35
CA GLN A 27 -5.61 26.58 6.32
C GLN A 27 -5.87 26.05 4.90
N LEU A 28 -5.41 24.82 4.61
CA LEU A 28 -5.65 24.17 3.31
C LEU A 28 -7.14 23.94 3.08
N LYS A 29 -7.89 23.51 4.11
CA LYS A 29 -9.34 23.34 4.04
C LYS A 29 -10.03 24.65 3.63
N GLY A 30 -9.67 25.76 4.26
CA GLY A 30 -10.20 27.09 3.91
C GLY A 30 -9.92 27.46 2.46
N LEU A 31 -8.66 27.31 2.01
CA LEU A 31 -8.24 27.59 0.64
C LEU A 31 -8.95 26.70 -0.39
N ILE A 32 -9.05 25.38 -0.13
CA ILE A 32 -9.71 24.45 -1.03
C ILE A 32 -11.23 24.74 -1.10
N ALA A 33 -11.85 25.05 0.03
CA ALA A 33 -13.26 25.41 0.07
C ALA A 33 -13.55 26.71 -0.73
N GLU A 34 -12.67 27.69 -0.66
CA GLU A 34 -12.77 28.90 -1.48
C GLU A 34 -12.70 28.58 -2.97
N ILE A 35 -11.70 27.79 -3.39
CA ILE A 35 -11.54 27.38 -4.78
C ILE A 35 -12.75 26.55 -5.26
N ALA A 36 -13.22 25.60 -4.45
CA ALA A 36 -14.33 24.73 -4.79
C ALA A 36 -15.69 25.46 -4.83
N GLY A 37 -15.83 26.58 -4.11
CA GLY A 37 -17.02 27.41 -4.08
C GLY A 37 -17.16 28.41 -5.23
N GLN A 38 -16.18 28.48 -6.14
CA GLN A 38 -16.14 29.42 -7.27
C GLN A 38 -16.37 28.72 -8.60
N GLU A 39 -16.82 29.47 -9.62
CA GLU A 39 -16.74 29.02 -11.00
C GLU A 39 -15.27 29.04 -11.45
N ASN A 40 -14.75 27.88 -11.83
CA ASN A 40 -13.38 27.72 -12.30
C ASN A 40 -13.33 27.44 -13.80
N GLU A 41 -12.46 28.14 -14.51
CA GLU A 41 -12.28 27.95 -15.94
C GLU A 41 -11.78 26.54 -16.26
N LYS A 42 -12.37 25.90 -17.28
CA LYS A 42 -12.07 24.53 -17.70
C LYS A 42 -10.58 24.36 -18.06
N GLY A 43 -9.96 23.33 -17.52
CA GLY A 43 -8.56 22.98 -17.75
C GLY A 43 -7.56 23.64 -16.80
N THR A 44 -8.01 24.57 -15.94
CA THR A 44 -7.17 25.23 -14.95
C THR A 44 -6.84 24.31 -13.76
N VAL A 45 -5.80 24.63 -13.02
CA VAL A 45 -5.45 23.95 -11.76
C VAL A 45 -6.57 24.09 -10.73
N ALA A 46 -7.20 25.27 -10.66
CA ALA A 46 -8.30 25.54 -9.73
C ALA A 46 -9.50 24.61 -10.01
N GLN A 47 -9.88 24.44 -11.27
CA GLN A 47 -10.96 23.52 -11.66
C GLN A 47 -10.63 22.06 -11.26
N LYS A 48 -9.40 21.60 -11.49
CA LYS A 48 -8.97 20.25 -11.11
C LYS A 48 -9.02 20.02 -9.59
N ILE A 49 -8.60 21.01 -8.81
CA ILE A 49 -8.67 20.96 -7.34
C ILE A 49 -10.14 20.89 -6.89
N ALA A 50 -11.00 21.75 -7.44
CA ALA A 50 -12.42 21.77 -7.11
C ALA A 50 -13.10 20.43 -7.44
N ASP A 51 -12.83 19.88 -8.62
CA ASP A 51 -13.43 18.61 -9.07
C ASP A 51 -13.03 17.44 -8.16
N ILE A 52 -11.74 17.33 -7.85
CA ILE A 52 -11.22 16.27 -6.96
C ILE A 52 -11.83 16.42 -5.56
N TYR A 53 -11.86 17.63 -5.01
CA TYR A 53 -12.43 17.87 -3.70
C TYR A 53 -13.92 17.53 -3.65
N ASN A 54 -14.70 18.03 -4.60
CA ASN A 54 -16.15 17.79 -4.66
C ASN A 54 -16.45 16.30 -4.83
N LEU A 55 -15.70 15.58 -5.67
CA LEU A 55 -15.82 14.14 -5.82
C LEU A 55 -15.49 13.40 -4.52
N ALA A 56 -14.41 13.78 -3.86
CA ALA A 56 -14.00 13.15 -2.59
C ALA A 56 -15.00 13.41 -1.46
N MET A 57 -15.70 14.54 -1.47
CA MET A 57 -16.68 14.91 -0.45
C MET A 57 -18.09 14.39 -0.72
N ASP A 58 -18.38 13.89 -1.92
CA ASP A 58 -19.69 13.34 -2.30
C ASP A 58 -19.87 11.92 -1.74
N SER A 59 -20.19 11.85 -0.44
CA SER A 59 -20.44 10.56 0.22
C SER A 59 -21.64 9.81 -0.34
N ALA A 60 -22.67 10.51 -0.82
CA ALA A 60 -23.85 9.87 -1.42
C ALA A 60 -23.47 9.09 -2.68
N LYS A 61 -22.70 9.70 -3.58
CA LYS A 61 -22.15 9.05 -4.77
C LYS A 61 -21.25 7.87 -4.39
N LEU A 62 -20.27 8.06 -3.50
CA LEU A 62 -19.35 7.01 -3.07
C LEU A 62 -20.09 5.82 -2.44
N ASN A 63 -21.14 6.06 -1.66
CA ASN A 63 -21.96 4.99 -1.07
C ASN A 63 -22.79 4.24 -2.12
N THR A 64 -23.25 4.94 -3.16
CA THR A 64 -24.01 4.31 -4.27
C THR A 64 -23.07 3.47 -5.16
N GLU A 65 -21.88 3.96 -5.43
CA GLU A 65 -20.91 3.27 -6.29
C GLU A 65 -20.22 2.08 -5.59
N GLY A 66 -20.00 2.18 -4.28
CA GLY A 66 -19.40 1.09 -3.50
C GLY A 66 -18.03 0.67 -4.03
N ILE A 67 -17.94 -0.53 -4.61
CA ILE A 67 -16.70 -1.13 -5.17
C ILE A 67 -16.50 -0.79 -6.67
N GLU A 68 -17.50 -0.24 -7.36
CA GLU A 68 -17.46 -0.02 -8.81
C GLU A 68 -16.22 0.77 -9.28
N PRO A 69 -15.70 1.80 -8.56
CA PRO A 69 -14.52 2.55 -9.00
C PRO A 69 -13.26 1.72 -9.25
N ILE A 70 -13.12 0.56 -8.58
CA ILE A 70 -11.96 -0.33 -8.73
C ILE A 70 -12.30 -1.69 -9.34
N LYS A 71 -13.53 -1.87 -9.81
CA LYS A 71 -14.01 -3.15 -10.33
C LYS A 71 -13.26 -3.61 -11.58
N ALA A 72 -12.99 -2.69 -12.50
CA ALA A 72 -12.25 -2.99 -13.72
C ALA A 72 -10.82 -3.51 -13.38
N ASP A 73 -10.15 -2.91 -12.41
CA ASP A 73 -8.83 -3.36 -11.95
C ASP A 73 -8.92 -4.72 -11.25
N LEU A 74 -9.97 -4.98 -10.44
CA LEU A 74 -10.20 -6.28 -9.83
C LEU A 74 -10.43 -7.37 -10.88
N GLU A 75 -11.20 -7.08 -11.93
CA GLU A 75 -11.44 -7.98 -13.06
C GLU A 75 -10.15 -8.20 -13.87
N ARG A 76 -9.36 -7.16 -14.10
CA ARG A 76 -8.05 -7.26 -14.75
C ARG A 76 -7.12 -8.18 -13.97
N ILE A 77 -7.04 -8.04 -12.64
CA ILE A 77 -6.25 -8.94 -11.78
C ILE A 77 -6.80 -10.37 -11.87
N ALA A 78 -8.12 -10.56 -11.83
CA ALA A 78 -8.75 -11.88 -11.89
C ALA A 78 -8.57 -12.58 -13.25
N SER A 79 -8.27 -11.83 -14.33
CA SER A 79 -8.03 -12.39 -15.66
C SER A 79 -6.72 -13.16 -15.79
N VAL A 80 -5.76 -12.94 -14.89
CA VAL A 80 -4.43 -13.58 -14.88
C VAL A 80 -4.56 -15.08 -14.59
N LYS A 81 -4.00 -15.91 -15.47
CA LYS A 81 -4.06 -17.38 -15.39
C LYS A 81 -2.67 -18.03 -15.40
N ASP A 82 -1.66 -17.30 -15.84
CA ASP A 82 -0.28 -17.79 -15.90
C ASP A 82 0.64 -16.96 -15.02
N LYS A 83 1.60 -17.60 -14.38
CA LYS A 83 2.59 -16.94 -13.55
C LYS A 83 3.49 -15.97 -14.33
N ALA A 84 3.67 -16.18 -15.62
CA ALA A 84 4.41 -15.26 -16.50
C ALA A 84 3.73 -13.88 -16.62
N GLU A 85 2.42 -13.81 -16.36
CA GLU A 85 1.67 -12.56 -16.37
C GLU A 85 1.83 -11.75 -15.06
N ILE A 86 2.36 -12.36 -13.98
CA ILE A 86 2.47 -11.70 -12.66
C ILE A 86 3.40 -10.48 -12.73
N GLY A 87 4.58 -10.62 -13.36
CA GLY A 87 5.52 -9.51 -13.52
C GLY A 87 4.95 -8.32 -14.30
N PRO A 88 4.37 -8.53 -15.49
CA PRO A 88 3.64 -7.50 -16.22
C PRO A 88 2.52 -6.85 -15.41
N LEU A 89 1.70 -7.64 -14.71
CA LEU A 89 0.63 -7.12 -13.85
C LEU A 89 1.18 -6.26 -12.70
N MET A 90 2.30 -6.65 -12.08
CA MET A 90 2.95 -5.82 -11.05
C MET A 90 3.35 -4.44 -11.59
N ALA A 91 3.90 -4.39 -12.81
CA ALA A 91 4.25 -3.14 -13.45
C ALA A 91 3.00 -2.30 -13.76
N GLU A 92 1.95 -2.91 -14.29
CA GLU A 92 0.65 -2.27 -14.56
C GLU A 92 0.04 -1.66 -13.29
N LEU A 93 -0.07 -2.43 -12.22
CA LEU A 93 -0.61 -2.00 -10.92
C LEU A 93 0.20 -0.86 -10.29
N SER A 94 1.51 -0.79 -10.58
CA SER A 94 2.35 0.28 -10.06
C SER A 94 1.95 1.68 -10.54
N HIS A 95 1.36 1.79 -11.74
CA HIS A 95 0.87 3.05 -12.29
C HIS A 95 -0.31 3.64 -11.53
N ILE A 96 -1.07 2.78 -10.84
CA ILE A 96 -2.16 3.20 -9.93
C ILE A 96 -1.72 3.17 -8.44
N GLY A 97 -0.40 3.11 -8.19
CA GLY A 97 0.17 3.17 -6.85
C GLY A 97 0.12 1.87 -6.06
N ILE A 98 -0.16 0.73 -6.71
CA ILE A 98 -0.19 -0.60 -6.08
C ILE A 98 1.13 -1.31 -6.36
N ARG A 99 1.89 -1.61 -5.31
CA ARG A 99 3.15 -2.35 -5.37
C ARG A 99 3.03 -3.62 -4.53
N PRO A 100 2.58 -4.76 -5.11
CA PRO A 100 2.17 -5.92 -4.34
C PRO A 100 3.30 -6.55 -3.52
N TYR A 101 4.47 -6.78 -4.12
CA TYR A 101 5.51 -7.63 -3.54
C TYR A 101 6.72 -6.88 -3.00
N PHE A 102 7.16 -5.83 -3.68
CA PHE A 102 8.29 -4.99 -3.27
C PHE A 102 8.06 -3.55 -3.67
N THR A 103 8.81 -2.65 -3.05
CA THR A 103 8.77 -1.23 -3.36
C THR A 103 9.95 -0.87 -4.27
N PHE A 104 9.74 0.09 -5.16
CA PHE A 104 10.78 0.64 -6.00
C PHE A 104 10.57 2.13 -6.24
N PHE A 105 11.64 2.84 -6.44
CA PHE A 105 11.65 4.28 -6.72
C PHE A 105 13.00 4.66 -7.35
N VAL A 106 13.12 5.88 -7.85
CA VAL A 106 14.38 6.45 -8.29
C VAL A 106 14.76 7.52 -7.29
N ASP A 107 15.98 7.45 -6.75
CA ASP A 107 16.51 8.40 -5.78
C ASP A 107 18.03 8.48 -5.91
N ALA A 108 18.62 9.49 -5.27
CA ALA A 108 20.06 9.66 -5.22
C ALA A 108 20.76 8.40 -4.67
N ASP A 109 21.88 8.06 -5.25
CA ASP A 109 22.79 7.05 -4.69
C ASP A 109 23.32 7.58 -3.34
N ILE A 110 23.10 6.85 -2.25
CA ILE A 110 23.55 7.24 -0.91
C ILE A 110 25.10 7.36 -0.80
N MET A 111 25.83 6.73 -1.69
CA MET A 111 27.29 6.77 -1.75
C MET A 111 27.82 7.79 -2.78
N ASP A 112 26.96 8.26 -3.70
CA ASP A 112 27.28 9.28 -4.70
C ASP A 112 26.04 10.14 -5.00
N SER A 113 25.82 11.19 -4.22
CA SER A 113 24.65 12.08 -4.35
C SER A 113 24.52 12.83 -5.68
N LYS A 114 25.50 12.69 -6.60
CA LYS A 114 25.45 13.24 -7.96
C LYS A 114 24.79 12.31 -8.96
N SER A 115 24.58 11.05 -8.57
CA SER A 115 23.99 10.01 -9.39
C SER A 115 22.65 9.57 -8.83
N ASN A 116 21.70 9.26 -9.70
CA ASN A 116 20.44 8.62 -9.31
C ASN A 116 20.49 7.13 -9.65
N LEU A 117 19.92 6.31 -8.78
CA LEU A 117 19.77 4.88 -8.99
C LEU A 117 18.30 4.46 -8.94
N PHE A 118 17.96 3.43 -9.68
CA PHE A 118 16.73 2.68 -9.43
C PHE A 118 16.95 1.87 -8.15
N GLN A 119 16.05 2.06 -7.19
CA GLN A 119 16.11 1.43 -5.87
C GLN A 119 15.06 0.33 -5.78
N LEU A 120 15.45 -0.87 -5.38
CA LEU A 120 14.56 -1.94 -4.97
C LEU A 120 14.58 -2.06 -3.44
N TYR A 121 13.41 -2.10 -2.83
CA TYR A 121 13.23 -2.15 -1.40
C TYR A 121 12.21 -3.21 -1.03
N GLN A 122 12.40 -3.89 0.11
CA GLN A 122 11.40 -4.84 0.60
C GLN A 122 10.00 -4.21 0.71
N GLY A 123 8.97 -5.04 0.62
CA GLY A 123 7.57 -4.61 0.69
C GLY A 123 6.66 -5.80 0.77
N GLY A 124 5.39 -5.62 0.42
CA GLY A 124 4.44 -6.72 0.27
C GLY A 124 3.66 -7.09 1.51
N ILE A 125 4.09 -6.74 2.72
CA ILE A 125 3.32 -6.97 3.95
C ILE A 125 2.40 -5.77 4.25
N SER A 126 1.20 -6.03 4.76
CA SER A 126 0.20 -4.99 5.00
C SER A 126 0.19 -4.47 6.44
N LEU A 127 0.75 -5.22 7.39
CA LEU A 127 0.85 -4.82 8.81
C LEU A 127 2.08 -3.96 9.12
N GLY A 128 2.96 -3.74 8.12
CA GLY A 128 4.13 -2.89 8.24
C GLY A 128 5.36 -3.59 8.80
N GLU A 129 5.24 -4.28 9.91
CA GLU A 129 6.36 -4.94 10.61
C GLU A 129 6.23 -6.47 10.54
N LYS A 130 7.37 -7.17 10.33
CA LYS A 130 7.41 -8.65 10.22
C LYS A 130 6.95 -9.34 11.52
N GLU A 131 7.17 -8.70 12.65
CA GLU A 131 6.84 -9.20 13.99
C GLU A 131 5.33 -9.49 14.12
N TYR A 132 4.46 -8.70 13.50
CA TYR A 132 3.01 -8.97 13.49
C TYR A 132 2.63 -10.32 12.88
N TYR A 133 3.46 -10.85 11.99
CA TYR A 133 3.24 -12.15 11.34
C TYR A 133 3.90 -13.30 12.09
N LEU A 134 4.98 -13.06 12.82
CA LEU A 134 5.90 -14.09 13.30
C LEU A 134 5.86 -14.28 14.83
N ASP A 135 5.64 -13.21 15.60
CA ASP A 135 5.65 -13.28 17.06
C ASP A 135 4.41 -14.00 17.57
N THR A 136 4.56 -14.70 18.70
CA THR A 136 3.56 -15.60 19.28
C THR A 136 2.99 -15.14 20.61
N ASP A 137 3.36 -13.94 21.05
CA ASP A 137 2.75 -13.33 22.23
C ASP A 137 1.24 -13.07 22.00
N GLU A 138 0.50 -12.95 23.11
CA GLU A 138 -0.96 -12.82 23.08
C GLU A 138 -1.44 -11.59 22.30
N ALA A 139 -0.78 -10.44 22.51
CA ALA A 139 -1.19 -9.17 21.88
C ALA A 139 -1.00 -9.22 20.36
N THR A 140 0.15 -9.69 19.89
CA THR A 140 0.45 -9.86 18.46
C THR A 140 -0.46 -10.90 17.82
N THR A 141 -0.75 -12.00 18.54
CA THR A 141 -1.67 -13.04 18.08
C THR A 141 -3.11 -12.50 17.93
N ASP A 142 -3.59 -11.67 18.86
CA ASP A 142 -4.90 -11.01 18.79
C ASP A 142 -4.98 -10.07 17.59
N ILE A 143 -3.97 -9.22 17.39
CA ILE A 143 -3.89 -8.33 16.21
C ILE A 143 -3.96 -9.16 14.91
N ARG A 144 -3.20 -10.26 14.82
CA ARG A 144 -3.20 -11.12 13.63
C ARG A 144 -4.57 -11.78 13.39
N ASN A 145 -5.28 -12.20 14.44
CA ASN A 145 -6.63 -12.76 14.31
C ASN A 145 -7.63 -11.69 13.84
N LYS A 146 -7.56 -10.48 14.40
CA LYS A 146 -8.38 -9.36 13.93
C LYS A 146 -8.06 -8.95 12.48
N TYR A 147 -6.79 -9.09 12.07
CA TYR A 147 -6.38 -8.88 10.68
C TYR A 147 -7.03 -9.89 9.73
N LYS A 148 -7.09 -11.17 10.10
CA LYS A 148 -7.81 -12.20 9.32
C LYS A 148 -9.28 -11.82 9.13
N GLU A 149 -9.94 -11.42 10.20
CA GLU A 149 -11.34 -10.99 10.15
C GLU A 149 -11.52 -9.74 9.28
N HIS A 150 -10.60 -8.80 9.37
CA HIS A 150 -10.58 -7.60 8.53
C HIS A 150 -10.48 -7.96 7.04
N ILE A 151 -9.55 -8.82 6.64
CA ILE A 151 -9.41 -9.26 5.25
C ILE A 151 -10.71 -9.89 4.76
N VAL A 152 -11.31 -10.81 5.52
CA VAL A 152 -12.57 -11.46 5.16
C VAL A 152 -13.68 -10.43 4.96
N LYS A 153 -13.86 -9.48 5.90
CA LYS A 153 -14.87 -8.44 5.80
C LYS A 153 -14.67 -7.54 4.57
N MET A 154 -13.42 -7.18 4.27
CA MET A 154 -13.11 -6.35 3.11
C MET A 154 -13.40 -7.06 1.79
N PHE A 155 -13.06 -8.35 1.66
CA PHE A 155 -13.46 -9.16 0.50
C PHE A 155 -14.98 -9.29 0.38
N ARG A 156 -15.69 -9.44 1.51
CA ARG A 156 -17.15 -9.47 1.54
C ARG A 156 -17.76 -8.16 1.03
N LEU A 157 -17.25 -7.02 1.48
CA LEU A 157 -17.66 -5.70 0.98
C LEU A 157 -17.37 -5.54 -0.52
N ALA A 158 -16.30 -6.18 -1.02
CA ALA A 158 -15.96 -6.22 -2.44
C ALA A 158 -16.81 -7.21 -3.27
N GLY A 159 -17.82 -7.87 -2.66
CA GLY A 159 -18.77 -8.73 -3.36
C GLY A 159 -18.42 -10.21 -3.41
N PHE A 160 -17.35 -10.67 -2.76
CA PHE A 160 -17.04 -12.09 -2.64
C PHE A 160 -17.96 -12.75 -1.63
N ASP A 161 -18.35 -14.01 -1.87
CA ASP A 161 -19.05 -14.80 -0.86
C ASP A 161 -18.14 -15.17 0.32
N GLU A 162 -18.73 -15.65 1.42
CA GLU A 162 -18.00 -15.96 2.66
C GLU A 162 -16.91 -17.01 2.44
N SER A 163 -17.16 -18.04 1.63
CA SER A 163 -16.21 -19.13 1.36
C SER A 163 -15.02 -18.60 0.56
N ALA A 164 -15.27 -17.84 -0.50
CA ALA A 164 -14.24 -17.22 -1.31
C ALA A 164 -13.43 -16.21 -0.50
N ALA A 165 -14.08 -15.38 0.33
CA ALA A 165 -13.40 -14.40 1.18
C ALA A 165 -12.44 -15.06 2.19
N ARG A 166 -12.84 -16.18 2.80
CA ARG A 166 -11.97 -16.96 3.70
C ARG A 166 -10.79 -17.60 2.97
N LYS A 167 -11.04 -18.22 1.81
CA LYS A 167 -9.98 -18.78 0.96
C LYS A 167 -8.97 -17.71 0.52
N ASN A 168 -9.45 -16.53 0.14
CA ASN A 168 -8.61 -15.41 -0.23
C ASN A 168 -7.80 -14.88 0.96
N MET A 169 -8.39 -14.78 2.14
CA MET A 169 -7.69 -14.41 3.37
C MET A 169 -6.54 -15.38 3.68
N GLU A 170 -6.76 -16.68 3.55
CA GLU A 170 -5.70 -17.68 3.76
C GLU A 170 -4.54 -17.49 2.75
N ALA A 171 -4.86 -17.23 1.49
CA ALA A 171 -3.86 -16.96 0.45
C ALA A 171 -3.04 -15.69 0.75
N VAL A 172 -3.70 -14.62 1.19
CA VAL A 172 -3.03 -13.38 1.60
C VAL A 172 -2.07 -13.63 2.75
N LEU A 173 -2.52 -14.32 3.80
CA LEU A 173 -1.66 -14.60 4.96
C LEU A 173 -0.49 -15.53 4.63
N GLU A 174 -0.69 -16.52 3.77
CA GLU A 174 0.40 -17.39 3.31
C GLU A 174 1.50 -16.58 2.64
N ILE A 175 1.12 -15.71 1.70
CA ILE A 175 2.09 -14.88 0.95
C ILE A 175 2.75 -13.86 1.87
N GLU A 176 1.98 -13.09 2.64
CA GLU A 176 2.53 -12.07 3.52
C GLU A 176 3.43 -12.65 4.62
N THR A 177 3.08 -13.83 5.17
CA THR A 177 3.92 -14.53 6.15
C THR A 177 5.24 -14.98 5.54
N ARG A 178 5.25 -15.47 4.29
CA ARG A 178 6.48 -15.83 3.59
C ARG A 178 7.37 -14.60 3.37
N ILE A 179 6.79 -13.50 2.91
CA ILE A 179 7.51 -12.22 2.75
C ILE A 179 8.05 -11.76 4.09
N ALA A 180 7.25 -11.75 5.15
CA ALA A 180 7.64 -11.32 6.48
C ALA A 180 8.84 -12.11 7.03
N LYS A 181 8.89 -13.43 6.80
CA LYS A 181 10.02 -14.28 7.21
C LYS A 181 11.34 -13.88 6.57
N ALA A 182 11.31 -13.43 5.32
CA ALA A 182 12.50 -12.98 4.61
C ALA A 182 12.83 -11.49 4.86
N SER A 183 11.87 -10.71 5.37
CA SER A 183 12.01 -9.26 5.55
C SER A 183 12.95 -8.91 6.71
N PHE A 184 13.61 -7.78 6.56
CA PHE A 184 14.38 -7.13 7.64
C PHE A 184 13.41 -6.45 8.60
N SER A 185 13.71 -6.50 9.90
CA SER A 185 13.01 -5.72 10.93
C SER A 185 13.27 -4.22 10.77
N ALA A 186 12.45 -3.38 11.41
CA ALA A 186 12.64 -1.93 11.42
C ALA A 186 14.03 -1.52 11.94
N VAL A 187 14.62 -2.28 12.85
CA VAL A 187 15.96 -2.04 13.38
C VAL A 187 17.02 -2.35 12.32
N GLU A 188 16.94 -3.50 11.66
CA GLU A 188 17.88 -3.92 10.60
C GLU A 188 17.86 -2.94 9.42
N GLN A 189 16.69 -2.42 9.05
CA GLN A 189 16.53 -1.44 7.98
C GLN A 189 17.21 -0.08 8.27
N ARG A 190 17.51 0.24 9.53
CA ARG A 190 18.21 1.48 9.92
C ARG A 190 19.71 1.43 9.75
N ASN A 191 20.29 0.30 9.37
CA ASN A 191 21.72 0.16 9.13
C ASN A 191 22.03 0.43 7.64
N PRO A 192 22.56 1.60 7.24
CA PRO A 192 22.80 1.93 5.84
C PRO A 192 23.76 0.97 5.16
N ALA A 193 24.80 0.51 5.86
CA ALA A 193 25.79 -0.41 5.29
C ALA A 193 25.19 -1.80 4.98
N ALA A 194 24.25 -2.28 5.80
CA ALA A 194 23.56 -3.54 5.58
C ALA A 194 22.44 -3.45 4.54
N ASN A 195 22.06 -2.25 4.13
CA ASN A 195 20.98 -1.98 3.19
C ASN A 195 21.44 -1.29 1.90
N TYR A 196 22.74 -1.36 1.59
CA TYR A 196 23.27 -0.83 0.35
C TYR A 196 23.96 -1.91 -0.47
N HIS A 197 23.31 -2.36 -1.52
CA HIS A 197 23.83 -3.35 -2.45
C HIS A 197 23.67 -2.81 -3.88
N LYS A 198 24.63 -1.95 -4.28
CA LYS A 198 24.74 -1.50 -5.67
C LYS A 198 25.22 -2.66 -6.52
N MET A 199 24.53 -2.93 -7.60
CA MET A 199 24.85 -4.00 -8.53
C MET A 199 24.44 -3.63 -9.96
N THR A 200 24.98 -4.33 -10.92
CA THR A 200 24.54 -4.22 -12.30
C THR A 200 23.20 -4.94 -12.50
N LEU A 201 22.46 -4.54 -13.54
CA LEU A 201 21.22 -5.23 -13.91
C LEU A 201 21.46 -6.71 -14.23
N ASP A 202 22.62 -7.06 -14.82
CA ASP A 202 22.98 -8.44 -15.10
C ASP A 202 23.24 -9.26 -13.83
N GLU A 203 23.83 -8.66 -12.80
CA GLU A 203 23.97 -9.30 -11.48
C GLU A 203 22.62 -9.53 -10.80
N LEU A 204 21.69 -8.56 -10.88
CA LEU A 204 20.34 -8.76 -10.40
C LEU A 204 19.65 -9.93 -11.13
N LYS A 205 19.69 -9.97 -12.46
CA LYS A 205 19.14 -11.06 -13.28
C LYS A 205 19.72 -12.42 -12.91
N LYS A 206 21.00 -12.49 -12.58
CA LYS A 206 21.66 -13.74 -12.14
C LYS A 206 21.23 -14.15 -10.74
N SER A 207 21.02 -13.19 -9.83
CA SER A 207 20.65 -13.45 -8.43
C SER A 207 19.16 -13.75 -8.24
N VAL A 208 18.31 -13.23 -9.14
CA VAL A 208 16.85 -13.35 -9.12
C VAL A 208 16.36 -13.61 -10.57
N PRO A 209 16.65 -14.80 -11.13
CA PRO A 209 16.40 -15.09 -12.56
C PRO A 209 14.93 -15.34 -12.91
N GLY A 210 14.08 -15.63 -11.93
CA GLY A 210 12.66 -15.96 -12.15
C GLY A 210 11.74 -14.75 -12.33
N ILE A 211 12.29 -13.54 -12.33
CA ILE A 211 11.57 -12.31 -12.67
C ILE A 211 12.13 -11.76 -13.97
N ASP A 212 11.28 -11.48 -14.96
CA ASP A 212 11.67 -10.77 -16.17
C ASP A 212 11.89 -9.28 -15.87
N TRP A 213 13.12 -8.96 -15.46
CA TRP A 213 13.49 -7.60 -15.06
C TRP A 213 13.43 -6.60 -16.23
N ASP A 214 13.69 -7.02 -17.47
CA ASP A 214 13.60 -6.14 -18.63
C ASP A 214 12.16 -5.76 -18.91
N ALA A 215 11.26 -6.74 -18.92
CA ALA A 215 9.83 -6.51 -19.07
C ALA A 215 9.28 -5.67 -17.90
N PHE A 216 9.69 -5.95 -16.66
CA PHE A 216 9.26 -5.19 -15.48
C PHE A 216 9.72 -3.73 -15.56
N LEU A 217 11.02 -3.46 -15.78
CA LEU A 217 11.56 -2.10 -15.87
C LEU A 217 10.93 -1.32 -17.02
N SER A 218 10.77 -1.96 -18.17
CA SER A 218 10.05 -1.36 -19.31
C SER A 218 8.61 -1.04 -18.96
N GLY A 219 7.92 -1.95 -18.28
CA GLY A 219 6.54 -1.81 -17.86
C GLY A 219 6.32 -0.65 -16.88
N VAL A 220 7.25 -0.40 -15.97
CA VAL A 220 7.20 0.76 -15.06
C VAL A 220 7.78 2.06 -15.67
N GLY A 221 8.10 2.04 -16.97
CA GLY A 221 8.57 3.22 -17.72
C GLY A 221 10.03 3.58 -17.50
N VAL A 222 10.82 2.69 -16.88
CA VAL A 222 12.26 2.92 -16.62
C VAL A 222 13.11 2.30 -17.72
N LYS A 223 14.00 3.09 -18.31
CA LYS A 223 14.85 2.68 -19.45
C LYS A 223 16.31 2.98 -19.16
N GLY A 224 17.21 2.17 -19.77
CA GLY A 224 18.65 2.41 -19.73
C GLY A 224 19.30 2.17 -18.37
N VAL A 225 18.68 1.37 -17.50
CA VAL A 225 19.26 0.97 -16.22
C VAL A 225 20.41 0.03 -16.47
N THR A 226 21.61 0.45 -16.09
CA THR A 226 22.83 -0.39 -16.11
C THR A 226 23.20 -0.84 -14.70
N GLU A 227 22.97 0.03 -13.72
CA GLU A 227 23.20 -0.19 -12.30
C GLU A 227 21.97 0.20 -11.48
N LEU A 228 21.77 -0.47 -10.37
CA LEU A 228 20.69 -0.23 -9.43
C LEU A 228 21.12 -0.57 -8.00
N SER A 229 20.33 -0.21 -7.03
CA SER A 229 20.53 -0.62 -5.64
C SER A 229 19.40 -1.53 -5.18
N VAL A 230 19.76 -2.64 -4.53
CA VAL A 230 18.79 -3.53 -3.86
C VAL A 230 19.03 -3.42 -2.36
N SER A 231 18.11 -2.76 -1.66
CA SER A 231 18.30 -2.52 -0.22
C SER A 231 18.28 -3.84 0.58
N GLN A 232 17.35 -4.72 0.30
CA GLN A 232 17.27 -6.03 0.96
C GLN A 232 17.15 -7.12 -0.11
N VAL A 233 18.23 -7.89 -0.30
CA VAL A 233 18.31 -8.90 -1.38
C VAL A 233 17.43 -10.13 -1.09
N GLU A 234 17.44 -10.62 0.14
CA GLU A 234 16.73 -11.86 0.49
C GLU A 234 15.20 -11.75 0.36
N PRO A 235 14.53 -10.64 0.75
CA PRO A 235 13.11 -10.44 0.46
C PRO A 235 12.79 -10.51 -1.04
N ILE A 236 13.63 -9.94 -1.90
CA ILE A 236 13.41 -9.98 -3.37
C ILE A 236 13.54 -11.41 -3.90
N LYS A 237 14.52 -12.18 -3.42
CA LYS A 237 14.65 -13.61 -3.75
C LYS A 237 13.44 -14.44 -3.26
N GLU A 238 12.90 -14.11 -2.09
CA GLU A 238 11.70 -14.81 -1.60
C GLU A 238 10.47 -14.47 -2.46
N VAL A 239 10.34 -13.22 -2.92
CA VAL A 239 9.29 -12.83 -3.87
C VAL A 239 9.39 -13.65 -5.16
N GLU A 240 10.59 -13.82 -5.72
CA GLU A 240 10.80 -14.71 -6.87
C GLU A 240 10.30 -16.13 -6.60
N LYS A 241 10.65 -16.71 -5.46
CA LYS A 241 10.19 -18.05 -5.07
C LYS A 241 8.66 -18.09 -4.93
N ILE A 242 8.04 -17.05 -4.36
CA ILE A 242 6.58 -16.93 -4.26
C ILE A 242 5.95 -16.95 -5.65
N ILE A 243 6.41 -16.10 -6.57
CA ILE A 243 5.90 -16.01 -7.94
C ILE A 243 5.99 -17.37 -8.64
N ASN A 244 7.08 -18.11 -8.44
CA ASN A 244 7.33 -19.36 -9.14
C ASN A 244 6.67 -20.59 -8.48
N THR A 245 6.37 -20.57 -7.18
CA THR A 245 5.92 -21.75 -6.42
C THR A 245 4.49 -21.68 -5.89
N ILE A 246 3.96 -20.48 -5.64
CA ILE A 246 2.57 -20.34 -5.17
C ILE A 246 1.61 -20.41 -6.38
N PRO A 247 0.48 -21.11 -6.27
CA PRO A 247 -0.54 -21.15 -7.32
C PRO A 247 -1.01 -19.73 -7.71
N VAL A 248 -1.26 -19.54 -9.02
CA VAL A 248 -1.63 -18.24 -9.57
C VAL A 248 -2.89 -17.69 -8.92
N GLU A 249 -3.86 -18.51 -8.60
CA GLU A 249 -5.12 -18.13 -7.96
C GLU A 249 -4.87 -17.45 -6.59
N LYS A 250 -3.89 -17.94 -5.83
CA LYS A 250 -3.51 -17.32 -4.54
C LYS A 250 -2.82 -15.98 -4.73
N GLN A 251 -1.98 -15.86 -5.76
CA GLN A 251 -1.32 -14.60 -6.10
C GLN A 251 -2.33 -13.56 -6.60
N VAL A 252 -3.31 -13.96 -7.38
CA VAL A 252 -4.46 -13.14 -7.81
C VAL A 252 -5.22 -12.63 -6.58
N ALA A 253 -5.59 -13.50 -5.65
CA ALA A 253 -6.27 -13.10 -4.41
C ALA A 253 -5.44 -12.11 -3.58
N TYR A 254 -4.13 -12.32 -3.49
CA TYR A 254 -3.23 -11.41 -2.81
C TYR A 254 -3.16 -10.03 -3.49
N MET A 255 -3.08 -9.97 -4.82
CA MET A 255 -3.05 -8.69 -5.54
C MET A 255 -4.39 -7.96 -5.49
N GLN A 256 -5.53 -8.69 -5.53
CA GLN A 256 -6.86 -8.13 -5.27
C GLN A 256 -6.93 -7.53 -3.85
N TRP A 257 -6.39 -8.24 -2.85
CA TRP A 257 -6.28 -7.69 -1.50
C TRP A 257 -5.49 -6.37 -1.46
N LYS A 258 -4.33 -6.29 -2.12
CA LYS A 258 -3.52 -5.06 -2.13
C LYS A 258 -4.29 -3.90 -2.75
N LEU A 259 -5.06 -4.13 -3.80
CA LEU A 259 -5.92 -3.13 -4.42
C LEU A 259 -7.06 -2.69 -3.48
N ILE A 260 -7.84 -3.64 -2.96
CA ILE A 260 -8.96 -3.36 -2.04
C ILE A 260 -8.47 -2.58 -0.81
N ASN A 261 -7.41 -3.05 -0.18
CA ASN A 261 -6.84 -2.44 1.02
C ASN A 261 -6.35 -1.00 0.75
N ARG A 262 -5.71 -0.77 -0.39
CA ARG A 262 -5.24 0.57 -0.80
C ARG A 262 -6.40 1.52 -1.09
N ALA A 263 -7.44 1.04 -1.75
CA ALA A 263 -8.59 1.84 -2.15
C ALA A 263 -9.58 2.12 -0.99
N ALA A 264 -9.57 1.32 0.06
CA ALA A 264 -10.58 1.30 1.13
C ALA A 264 -10.94 2.66 1.71
N SER A 265 -9.96 3.56 1.88
CA SER A 265 -10.18 4.90 2.42
C SER A 265 -10.91 5.87 1.47
N TYR A 266 -11.04 5.47 0.19
CA TYR A 266 -11.62 6.30 -0.89
C TYR A 266 -12.92 5.73 -1.45
N LEU A 267 -13.37 4.58 -0.95
CA LEU A 267 -14.62 3.93 -1.35
C LEU A 267 -15.79 4.35 -0.43
N SER A 268 -16.85 3.54 -0.39
CA SER A 268 -18.03 3.80 0.45
C SER A 268 -17.70 3.88 1.95
N ASP A 269 -18.63 4.44 2.72
CA ASP A 269 -18.47 4.59 4.17
C ASP A 269 -18.29 3.24 4.89
N GLU A 270 -18.83 2.13 4.37
CA GLU A 270 -18.63 0.80 4.92
C GLU A 270 -17.17 0.34 4.79
N PHE A 271 -16.54 0.55 3.63
CA PHE A 271 -15.10 0.30 3.44
C PHE A 271 -14.25 1.16 4.36
N VAL A 272 -14.57 2.46 4.43
CA VAL A 272 -13.87 3.41 5.30
C VAL A 272 -14.01 3.02 6.78
N ALA A 273 -15.21 2.64 7.22
CA ALA A 273 -15.46 2.23 8.60
C ALA A 273 -14.69 0.94 8.94
N GLN A 274 -14.72 -0.08 8.06
CA GLN A 274 -13.99 -1.32 8.28
C GLN A 274 -12.47 -1.12 8.26
N ASN A 275 -11.97 -0.26 7.37
CA ASN A 275 -10.55 0.10 7.33
C ASN A 275 -10.11 0.81 8.62
N PHE A 276 -10.92 1.73 9.12
CA PHE A 276 -10.65 2.41 10.39
C PHE A 276 -10.73 1.46 11.59
N ASP A 277 -11.71 0.57 11.63
CA ASP A 277 -11.89 -0.40 12.73
C ASP A 277 -10.63 -1.25 12.94
N PHE A 278 -9.96 -1.63 11.85
CA PHE A 278 -8.72 -2.37 11.94
C PHE A 278 -7.50 -1.45 12.09
N TYR A 279 -7.15 -0.65 11.10
CA TYR A 279 -5.92 0.15 11.10
C TYR A 279 -5.95 1.33 12.08
N GLY A 280 -7.12 1.93 12.26
CA GLY A 280 -7.31 3.04 13.19
C GLY A 280 -7.42 2.59 14.64
N LYS A 281 -8.42 1.76 14.94
CA LYS A 281 -8.68 1.33 16.32
C LYS A 281 -7.76 0.22 16.77
N THR A 282 -7.74 -0.90 16.05
CA THR A 282 -7.02 -2.10 16.49
C THR A 282 -5.51 -1.91 16.45
N LEU A 283 -4.96 -1.43 15.32
CA LEU A 283 -3.51 -1.35 15.14
C LEU A 283 -2.93 -0.05 15.71
N SER A 284 -3.61 1.08 15.58
CA SER A 284 -3.08 2.39 15.99
C SER A 284 -3.66 2.94 17.29
N GLY A 285 -4.68 2.30 17.90
CA GLY A 285 -5.26 2.72 19.17
C GLY A 285 -6.08 4.01 19.13
N ARG A 286 -6.50 4.48 17.96
CA ARG A 286 -7.39 5.64 17.83
C ARG A 286 -8.82 5.24 18.20
N LYS A 287 -9.60 6.16 18.79
CA LYS A 287 -10.98 5.88 19.18
C LYS A 287 -11.99 6.34 18.13
N GLU A 288 -11.68 7.43 17.41
CA GLU A 288 -12.53 8.02 16.38
C GLU A 288 -11.78 8.16 15.05
N ASN A 289 -12.52 8.05 13.94
CA ASN A 289 -11.99 8.31 12.62
C ASN A 289 -11.94 9.82 12.37
N GLN A 290 -10.96 10.24 11.61
CA GLN A 290 -10.89 11.63 11.15
C GLN A 290 -12.05 11.91 10.18
N PRO A 291 -12.60 13.13 10.17
CA PRO A 291 -13.64 13.51 9.21
C PRO A 291 -13.12 13.41 7.78
N ARG A 292 -14.02 13.23 6.82
CA ARG A 292 -13.70 12.97 5.40
C ARG A 292 -12.74 14.01 4.80
N TRP A 293 -12.95 15.28 5.09
CA TRP A 293 -12.11 16.37 4.58
C TRP A 293 -10.65 16.33 5.08
N LYS A 294 -10.38 15.60 6.13
CA LYS A 294 -9.07 15.52 6.80
C LYS A 294 -8.29 14.26 6.42
N ARG A 295 -8.98 13.31 5.83
CA ARG A 295 -8.43 12.00 5.37
C ARG A 295 -7.92 12.08 3.92
#